data_a5ac545806499572babf4750badeca1e
#
_entry.id   a5ac545806499572babf4750badeca1e
#
_cell.length_a   1.000
_cell.length_b   1.000
_cell.length_c   1.000
_cell.angle_alpha   90.00
_cell.angle_beta   90.00
_cell.angle_gamma   90.00
#
_symmetry.space_group_name_H-M   'P 1'
#
loop_
_entity.id
_entity.type
_entity.pdbx_description
1 polymer ?
#
loop_
_entity_poly.entity_id
_entity_poly.type
_entity_poly.pdbx_seq_one_letter_code
_entity_poly.pdbx_strand_id
1 'polypeptide(L)'
;AALVEEAAAAAESLEDQAQNLVRAVSRFRLVAATGAARAGSLDFDGVIQAHMGWKHKLRSFLAGEGEALDPAVVSRDDKCVLGCWIHGEGKRYAGDPGFVQLSSKHADFHRCAGAVIRAKQTGDAAAAERLLLNDFAILSDETIQEIRKLKQRQTADQPPAPVAQPAPLERERMAGPAKTMKVAK
;
A
#
# COMPACT_ATOMS: atom_id res chain seq x y z
N ALA A 1 -36.99 2.94 -6.03
CA ALA A 1 -35.83 3.53 -6.71
C ALA A 1 -35.05 4.44 -5.75
N ALA A 2 -35.69 5.49 -5.15
CA ALA A 2 -35.00 6.46 -4.28
C ALA A 2 -34.25 5.86 -3.09
N LEU A 3 -34.83 4.88 -2.37
CA LEU A 3 -34.19 4.23 -1.22
C LEU A 3 -32.93 3.43 -1.59
N VAL A 4 -32.87 2.88 -2.80
CA VAL A 4 -31.69 2.16 -3.28
C VAL A 4 -30.57 3.12 -3.66
N GLU A 5 -30.91 4.24 -4.25
CA GLU A 5 -29.97 5.31 -4.58
C GLU A 5 -29.39 5.97 -3.32
N GLU A 6 -30.24 6.22 -2.31
CA GLU A 6 -29.81 6.74 -1.02
C GLU A 6 -28.91 5.76 -0.26
N ALA A 7 -29.24 4.46 -0.28
CA ALA A 7 -28.39 3.42 0.31
C ALA A 7 -27.05 3.29 -0.40
N ALA A 8 -27.02 3.41 -1.72
CA ALA A 8 -25.78 3.37 -2.50
C ALA A 8 -24.90 4.59 -2.19
N ALA A 9 -25.47 5.79 -2.11
CA ALA A 9 -24.75 7.01 -1.74
C ALA A 9 -24.21 6.93 -0.30
N ALA A 10 -24.98 6.37 0.64
CA ALA A 10 -24.53 6.17 2.01
C ALA A 10 -23.38 5.15 2.10
N ALA A 11 -23.44 4.06 1.32
CA ALA A 11 -22.37 3.07 1.27
C ALA A 11 -21.06 3.67 0.68
N GLU A 12 -21.15 4.49 -0.36
CA GLU A 12 -20.00 5.21 -0.92
C GLU A 12 -19.39 6.21 0.10
N SER A 13 -20.23 6.94 0.84
CA SER A 13 -19.76 7.85 1.88
C SER A 13 -19.04 7.12 3.02
N LEU A 14 -19.53 5.93 3.43
CA LEU A 14 -18.88 5.10 4.44
C LEU A 14 -17.54 4.56 3.95
N GLU A 15 -17.43 4.17 2.68
CA GLU A 15 -16.16 3.73 2.08
C GLU A 15 -15.12 4.86 2.09
N ASP A 16 -15.53 6.08 1.73
CA ASP A 16 -14.67 7.26 1.76
C ASP A 16 -14.21 7.62 3.19
N GLN A 17 -15.09 7.52 4.17
CA GLN A 17 -14.76 7.75 5.58
C GLN A 17 -13.78 6.66 6.10
N ALA A 18 -13.99 5.40 5.74
CA ALA A 18 -13.08 4.31 6.10
C ALA A 18 -11.69 4.52 5.50
N GLN A 19 -11.61 4.94 4.24
CA GLN A 19 -10.33 5.25 3.58
C GLN A 19 -9.63 6.46 4.21
N ASN A 20 -10.38 7.49 4.61
CA ASN A 20 -9.84 8.65 5.32
C ASN A 20 -9.28 8.26 6.69
N LEU A 21 -9.97 7.39 7.42
CA LEU A 21 -9.53 6.88 8.70
C LEU A 21 -8.25 6.03 8.56
N VAL A 22 -8.18 5.16 7.55
CA VAL A 22 -6.97 4.38 7.25
C VAL A 22 -5.78 5.30 6.94
N ARG A 23 -5.98 6.36 6.17
CA ARG A 23 -4.94 7.38 5.89
C ARG A 23 -4.49 8.11 7.14
N ALA A 24 -5.41 8.48 8.02
CA ALA A 24 -5.08 9.13 9.29
C ALA A 24 -4.26 8.22 10.20
N VAL A 25 -4.68 6.95 10.36
CA VAL A 25 -3.97 5.94 11.17
C VAL A 25 -2.60 5.60 10.58
N SER A 26 -2.46 5.56 9.25
CA SER A 26 -1.18 5.29 8.57
C SER A 26 -0.12 6.34 8.89
N ARG A 27 -0.51 7.60 9.05
CA ARG A 27 0.41 8.68 9.49
C ARG A 27 0.98 8.46 10.89
N PHE A 28 0.22 7.83 11.80
CA PHE A 28 0.69 7.50 13.15
C PHE A 28 1.59 6.25 13.19
N ARG A 29 1.43 5.32 12.26
CA ARG A 29 2.30 4.13 12.18
C ARG A 29 3.72 4.42 11.73
N LEU A 30 3.94 5.47 10.95
CA LEU A 30 5.28 5.86 10.49
C LEU A 30 6.22 6.32 11.61
N VAL A 31 5.70 6.68 12.77
CA VAL A 31 6.52 7.11 13.92
C VAL A 31 6.94 5.93 14.80
N ALA A 32 6.23 4.80 14.77
CA ALA A 32 6.51 3.63 15.59
C ALA A 32 7.41 2.56 14.90
N ALA A 33 7.64 2.68 13.61
CA ALA A 33 8.42 1.71 12.82
C ALA A 33 9.86 2.16 12.56
N THR A 34 10.53 2.79 13.54
CA THR A 34 11.99 2.99 13.52
C THR A 34 12.70 1.74 14.02
N GLY A 35 12.37 0.61 13.42
CA GLY A 35 13.12 -0.64 13.51
C GLY A 35 13.51 -1.06 12.10
N ALA A 36 14.74 -0.67 11.67
CA ALA A 36 15.44 -1.22 10.52
C ALA A 36 14.56 -1.51 9.28
N ALA A 37 14.13 -0.47 8.57
CA ALA A 37 13.77 -0.61 7.17
C ALA A 37 15.00 -1.16 6.45
N ARG A 38 14.98 -2.47 6.14
CA ARG A 38 15.98 -3.08 5.27
C ARG A 38 15.96 -2.29 3.97
N ALA A 39 17.07 -1.67 3.61
CA ALA A 39 17.26 -1.06 2.31
C ALA A 39 16.83 -2.10 1.24
N GLY A 40 15.80 -1.77 0.44
CA GLY A 40 15.30 -2.61 -0.64
C GLY A 40 13.96 -3.32 -0.42
N SER A 41 13.25 -3.15 0.71
CA SER A 41 11.90 -3.73 0.85
C SER A 41 10.82 -2.76 0.38
N LEU A 42 9.93 -3.23 -0.52
CA LEU A 42 8.77 -2.47 -0.98
C LEU A 42 7.78 -2.29 0.17
N ASP A 43 7.31 -1.06 0.41
CA ASP A 43 6.17 -0.79 1.29
C ASP A 43 4.88 -1.23 0.60
N PHE A 44 4.51 -2.49 0.77
CA PHE A 44 3.32 -3.06 0.15
C PHE A 44 2.03 -2.39 0.58
N ASP A 45 1.92 -1.97 1.85
CA ASP A 45 0.70 -1.33 2.36
C ASP A 45 0.53 0.05 1.77
N GLY A 46 1.60 0.84 1.72
CA GLY A 46 1.60 2.13 1.04
C GLY A 46 1.29 2.03 -0.45
N VAL A 47 1.84 1.01 -1.12
CA VAL A 47 1.58 0.74 -2.54
C VAL A 47 0.11 0.36 -2.78
N ILE A 48 -0.49 -0.52 -1.96
CA ILE A 48 -1.90 -0.90 -2.06
C ILE A 48 -2.78 0.33 -1.89
N GLN A 49 -2.54 1.16 -0.85
CA GLN A 49 -3.31 2.38 -0.62
C GLN A 49 -3.21 3.37 -1.78
N ALA A 50 -2.03 3.55 -2.36
CA ALA A 50 -1.84 4.41 -3.52
C ALA A 50 -2.66 3.94 -4.74
N HIS A 51 -2.73 2.61 -4.98
CA HIS A 51 -3.52 2.05 -6.09
C HIS A 51 -5.02 2.10 -5.83
N MET A 52 -5.47 1.86 -4.59
CA MET A 52 -6.87 2.05 -4.20
C MET A 52 -7.36 3.49 -4.40
N GLY A 53 -6.50 4.48 -4.13
CA GLY A 53 -6.82 5.90 -4.29
C GLY A 53 -7.09 6.34 -5.73
N TRP A 54 -6.66 5.57 -6.73
CA TRP A 54 -6.84 5.95 -8.14
C TRP A 54 -8.29 5.98 -8.60
N LYS A 55 -9.17 5.11 -8.07
CA LYS A 55 -10.60 5.12 -8.38
C LYS A 55 -11.23 6.45 -8.00
N HIS A 56 -10.93 6.93 -6.79
CA HIS A 56 -11.39 8.25 -6.33
C HIS A 56 -10.78 9.39 -7.16
N LYS A 57 -9.47 9.34 -7.44
CA LYS A 57 -8.77 10.36 -8.23
C LYS A 57 -9.35 10.51 -9.64
N LEU A 58 -9.67 9.40 -10.30
CA LEU A 58 -10.30 9.42 -11.62
C LEU A 58 -11.75 9.93 -11.56
N ARG A 59 -12.53 9.56 -10.54
CA ARG A 59 -13.89 10.09 -10.34
C ARG A 59 -13.88 11.62 -10.18
N SER A 60 -13.05 12.15 -9.28
CA SER A 60 -12.90 13.61 -9.09
C SER A 60 -12.46 14.30 -10.38
N PHE A 61 -11.55 13.70 -11.14
CA PHE A 61 -11.15 14.23 -12.45
C PHE A 61 -12.32 14.27 -13.45
N LEU A 62 -13.14 13.20 -13.52
CA LEU A 62 -14.33 13.17 -14.37
C LEU A 62 -15.37 14.21 -13.97
N ALA A 63 -15.54 14.46 -12.67
CA ALA A 63 -16.40 15.50 -12.15
C ALA A 63 -15.89 16.93 -12.39
N GLY A 64 -14.61 17.08 -12.78
CA GLY A 64 -13.96 18.39 -12.94
C GLY A 64 -13.48 19.01 -11.62
N GLU A 65 -13.42 18.22 -10.56
CA GLU A 65 -13.07 18.66 -9.19
C GLU A 65 -11.63 18.34 -8.79
N GLY A 66 -10.94 17.54 -9.60
CA GLY A 66 -9.59 17.05 -9.30
C GLY A 66 -8.49 17.89 -9.93
N GLU A 67 -7.25 17.51 -9.63
CA GLU A 67 -6.07 18.05 -10.31
C GLU A 67 -6.05 17.66 -11.79
N ALA A 68 -5.39 18.46 -12.62
CA ALA A 68 -5.17 18.12 -14.02
C ALA A 68 -4.31 16.86 -14.11
N LEU A 69 -4.78 15.88 -14.89
CA LEU A 69 -4.08 14.62 -15.11
C LEU A 69 -3.56 14.55 -16.55
N ASP A 70 -2.28 14.23 -16.70
CA ASP A 70 -1.67 13.98 -18.01
C ASP A 70 -1.79 12.48 -18.34
N PRO A 71 -2.56 12.12 -19.40
CA PRO A 71 -2.73 10.72 -19.79
C PRO A 71 -1.42 10.07 -20.25
N ALA A 72 -0.46 10.83 -20.77
CA ALA A 72 0.83 10.30 -21.20
C ALA A 72 1.67 9.87 -19.98
N VAL A 73 1.60 10.64 -18.89
CA VAL A 73 2.28 10.32 -17.64
C VAL A 73 1.57 9.18 -16.90
N VAL A 74 0.24 9.24 -16.79
CA VAL A 74 -0.56 8.25 -16.05
C VAL A 74 -0.54 6.88 -16.72
N SER A 75 -0.47 6.81 -18.04
CA SER A 75 -0.36 5.52 -18.77
C SER A 75 0.96 4.79 -18.56
N ARG A 76 1.96 5.45 -17.98
CA ARG A 76 3.28 4.85 -17.73
C ARG A 76 3.28 4.09 -16.41
N ASP A 77 3.55 2.80 -16.50
CA ASP A 77 3.64 1.91 -15.35
C ASP A 77 4.97 2.02 -14.58
N ASP A 78 5.97 2.72 -15.12
CA ASP A 78 7.30 2.90 -14.52
C ASP A 78 7.41 4.18 -13.65
N LYS A 79 6.33 4.93 -13.44
CA LYS A 79 6.37 6.23 -12.74
C LYS A 79 5.87 6.19 -11.29
N CYS A 80 5.13 5.17 -10.90
CA CYS A 80 4.70 5.01 -9.51
C CYS A 80 5.73 4.19 -8.71
N VAL A 81 5.59 4.18 -7.38
CA VAL A 81 6.50 3.45 -6.47
C VAL A 81 6.59 1.97 -6.82
N LEU A 82 5.44 1.32 -7.09
CA LEU A 82 5.41 -0.08 -7.52
C LEU A 82 6.13 -0.28 -8.85
N GLY A 83 5.88 0.59 -9.82
CA GLY A 83 6.51 0.53 -11.12
C GLY A 83 8.02 0.70 -11.06
N CYS A 84 8.50 1.68 -10.30
CA CYS A 84 9.93 1.84 -10.06
C CYS A 84 10.56 0.57 -9.48
N TRP A 85 9.86 -0.10 -8.55
CA TRP A 85 10.33 -1.35 -7.98
C TRP A 85 10.27 -2.51 -9.00
N ILE A 86 9.17 -2.67 -9.75
CA ILE A 86 9.02 -3.71 -10.79
C ILE A 86 10.15 -3.60 -11.82
N HIS A 87 10.40 -2.40 -12.33
CA HIS A 87 11.42 -2.14 -13.36
C HIS A 87 12.85 -2.01 -12.79
N GLY A 88 13.00 -1.96 -11.46
CA GLY A 88 14.24 -1.90 -10.72
C GLY A 88 14.58 -3.22 -10.01
N GLU A 89 14.52 -3.17 -8.69
CA GLU A 89 14.91 -4.29 -7.81
C GLU A 89 14.01 -5.53 -7.97
N GLY A 90 12.75 -5.34 -8.35
CA GLY A 90 11.80 -6.43 -8.59
C GLY A 90 12.19 -7.35 -9.73
N LYS A 91 13.06 -6.92 -10.67
CA LYS A 91 13.55 -7.76 -11.79
C LYS A 91 14.19 -9.07 -11.35
N ARG A 92 14.70 -9.15 -10.13
CA ARG A 92 15.23 -10.41 -9.56
C ARG A 92 14.15 -11.52 -9.47
N TYR A 93 12.87 -11.15 -9.52
CA TYR A 93 11.75 -12.10 -9.51
C TYR A 93 11.19 -12.36 -10.93
N ALA A 94 11.85 -11.94 -12.00
CA ALA A 94 11.34 -12.06 -13.38
C ALA A 94 11.02 -13.51 -13.80
N GLY A 95 11.60 -14.51 -13.14
CA GLY A 95 11.25 -15.93 -13.33
C GLY A 95 10.03 -16.43 -12.54
N ASP A 96 9.50 -15.62 -11.62
CA ASP A 96 8.32 -15.98 -10.84
C ASP A 96 7.03 -15.65 -11.61
N PRO A 97 6.16 -16.65 -11.86
CA PRO A 97 4.91 -16.42 -12.63
C PRO A 97 4.00 -15.34 -12.01
N GLY A 98 3.96 -15.25 -10.69
CA GLY A 98 3.14 -14.25 -10.01
C GLY A 98 3.74 -12.84 -10.10
N PHE A 99 5.07 -12.71 -10.18
CA PHE A 99 5.69 -11.43 -10.49
C PHE A 99 5.38 -10.98 -11.93
N VAL A 100 5.46 -11.91 -12.88
CA VAL A 100 5.11 -11.63 -14.28
C VAL A 100 3.65 -11.19 -14.39
N GLN A 101 2.73 -11.87 -13.69
CA GLN A 101 1.31 -11.51 -13.67
C GLN A 101 1.09 -10.15 -13.03
N LEU A 102 1.73 -9.84 -11.89
CA LEU A 102 1.66 -8.52 -11.26
C LEU A 102 2.13 -7.43 -12.22
N SER A 103 3.28 -7.61 -12.89
CA SER A 103 3.83 -6.64 -13.84
C SER A 103 2.86 -6.37 -14.99
N SER A 104 2.25 -7.41 -15.56
CA SER A 104 1.26 -7.29 -16.62
C SER A 104 0.00 -6.54 -16.16
N LYS A 105 -0.59 -6.94 -15.01
CA LYS A 105 -1.79 -6.30 -14.48
C LYS A 105 -1.55 -4.84 -14.11
N HIS A 106 -0.40 -4.53 -13.54
CA HIS A 106 -0.01 -3.17 -13.22
C HIS A 106 0.13 -2.29 -14.47
N ALA A 107 0.73 -2.79 -15.54
CA ALA A 107 0.80 -2.08 -16.80
C ALA A 107 -0.59 -1.85 -17.42
N ASP A 108 -1.49 -2.85 -17.35
CA ASP A 108 -2.88 -2.73 -17.82
C ASP A 108 -3.66 -1.69 -17.01
N PHE A 109 -3.49 -1.66 -15.70
CA PHE A 109 -4.06 -0.66 -14.81
C PHE A 109 -3.69 0.76 -15.25
N HIS A 110 -2.41 1.04 -15.46
CA HIS A 110 -1.95 2.36 -15.87
C HIS A 110 -2.43 2.75 -17.28
N ARG A 111 -2.45 1.81 -18.21
CA ARG A 111 -2.98 2.04 -19.57
C ARG A 111 -4.47 2.40 -19.55
N CYS A 112 -5.25 1.67 -18.73
CA CYS A 112 -6.67 1.93 -18.57
C CYS A 112 -6.93 3.28 -17.90
N ALA A 113 -6.21 3.62 -16.82
CA ALA A 113 -6.31 4.93 -16.19
C ALA A 113 -6.05 6.07 -17.18
N GLY A 114 -5.00 5.95 -18.00
CA GLY A 114 -4.72 6.92 -19.05
C GLY A 114 -5.78 6.96 -20.15
N ALA A 115 -6.44 5.84 -20.47
CA ALA A 115 -7.56 5.81 -21.41
C ALA A 115 -8.79 6.54 -20.90
N VAL A 116 -9.12 6.40 -19.60
CA VAL A 116 -10.20 7.19 -18.94
C VAL A 116 -9.94 8.69 -19.09
N ILE A 117 -8.71 9.12 -18.80
CA ILE A 117 -8.33 10.54 -18.89
C ILE A 117 -8.43 11.04 -20.33
N ARG A 118 -7.93 10.30 -21.31
CA ARG A 118 -8.02 10.67 -22.74
C ARG A 118 -9.47 10.80 -23.19
N ALA A 119 -10.33 9.84 -22.86
CA ALA A 119 -11.74 9.88 -23.23
C ALA A 119 -12.42 11.16 -22.67
N LYS A 120 -12.16 11.54 -21.44
CA LYS A 120 -12.66 12.80 -20.86
C LYS A 120 -12.12 14.02 -21.62
N GLN A 121 -10.83 14.06 -21.92
CA GLN A 121 -10.19 15.20 -22.59
C GLN A 121 -10.66 15.37 -24.05
N THR A 122 -11.04 14.28 -24.72
CA THR A 122 -11.61 14.31 -26.06
C THR A 122 -13.11 14.58 -26.08
N GLY A 123 -13.74 14.77 -24.92
CA GLY A 123 -15.15 15.09 -24.79
C GLY A 123 -16.08 13.86 -24.78
N ASP A 124 -15.54 12.63 -24.83
CA ASP A 124 -16.33 11.39 -24.73
C ASP A 124 -16.53 10.98 -23.27
N ALA A 125 -17.42 11.72 -22.58
CA ALA A 125 -17.73 11.45 -21.19
C ALA A 125 -18.32 10.05 -20.97
N ALA A 126 -19.15 9.58 -21.92
CA ALA A 126 -19.77 8.26 -21.81
C ALA A 126 -18.72 7.11 -21.90
N ALA A 127 -17.73 7.24 -22.78
CA ALA A 127 -16.62 6.28 -22.82
C ALA A 127 -15.77 6.36 -21.55
N ALA A 128 -15.50 7.57 -21.05
CA ALA A 128 -14.72 7.73 -19.81
C ALA A 128 -15.38 7.06 -18.60
N GLU A 129 -16.70 7.23 -18.44
CA GLU A 129 -17.46 6.57 -17.37
C GLU A 129 -17.50 5.04 -17.55
N ARG A 130 -17.75 4.55 -18.76
CA ARG A 130 -17.73 3.09 -19.00
C ARG A 130 -16.38 2.47 -18.68
N LEU A 131 -15.28 3.10 -19.12
CA LEU A 131 -13.92 2.64 -18.81
C LEU A 131 -13.65 2.63 -17.30
N LEU A 132 -14.09 3.68 -16.58
CA LEU A 132 -13.89 3.77 -15.13
C LEU A 132 -14.68 2.71 -14.37
N LEU A 133 -15.97 2.54 -14.71
CA LEU A 133 -16.88 1.68 -13.95
C LEU A 133 -16.69 0.19 -14.24
N ASN A 134 -16.23 -0.16 -15.44
CA ASN A 134 -16.05 -1.56 -15.85
C ASN A 134 -14.55 -1.96 -15.87
N ASP A 135 -13.84 -1.52 -16.91
CA ASP A 135 -12.48 -2.01 -17.16
C ASP A 135 -11.49 -1.62 -16.04
N PHE A 136 -11.52 -0.36 -15.64
CA PHE A 136 -10.62 0.13 -14.60
C PHE A 136 -10.93 -0.46 -13.23
N ALA A 137 -12.20 -0.65 -12.88
CA ALA A 137 -12.59 -1.27 -11.62
C ALA A 137 -12.03 -2.69 -11.50
N ILE A 138 -12.18 -3.51 -12.56
CA ILE A 138 -11.67 -4.88 -12.61
C ILE A 138 -10.13 -4.88 -12.52
N LEU A 139 -9.46 -4.08 -13.35
CA LEU A 139 -7.99 -4.01 -13.38
C LEU A 139 -7.40 -3.51 -12.07
N SER A 140 -8.07 -2.56 -11.41
CA SER A 140 -7.68 -2.06 -10.09
C SER A 140 -7.73 -3.18 -9.04
N ASP A 141 -8.83 -3.93 -8.98
CA ASP A 141 -8.99 -5.03 -8.03
C ASP A 141 -7.98 -6.16 -8.29
N GLU A 142 -7.79 -6.55 -9.55
CA GLU A 142 -6.81 -7.57 -9.94
C GLU A 142 -5.38 -7.15 -9.56
N THR A 143 -4.99 -5.89 -9.85
CA THR A 143 -3.68 -5.38 -9.49
C THR A 143 -3.45 -5.41 -7.99
N ILE A 144 -4.43 -4.97 -7.19
CA ILE A 144 -4.36 -5.00 -5.73
C ILE A 144 -4.25 -6.43 -5.21
N GLN A 145 -4.98 -7.39 -5.80
CA GLN A 145 -4.89 -8.80 -5.43
C GLN A 145 -3.48 -9.36 -5.70
N GLU A 146 -2.89 -9.06 -6.85
CA GLU A 146 -1.53 -9.52 -7.16
C GLU A 146 -0.47 -8.90 -6.22
N ILE A 147 -0.61 -7.62 -5.84
CA ILE A 147 0.24 -6.98 -4.84
C ILE A 147 0.12 -7.71 -3.49
N ARG A 148 -1.11 -8.05 -3.06
CA ARG A 148 -1.36 -8.79 -1.81
C ARG A 148 -0.74 -10.18 -1.83
N LYS A 149 -0.87 -10.91 -2.95
CA LYS A 149 -0.25 -12.23 -3.13
C LYS A 149 1.28 -12.15 -3.04
N LEU A 150 1.88 -11.15 -3.67
CA LEU A 150 3.33 -10.94 -3.58
C LEU A 150 3.77 -10.62 -2.14
N LYS A 151 3.05 -9.74 -1.45
CA LYS A 151 3.27 -9.45 -0.02
C LYS A 151 3.26 -10.71 0.83
N GLN A 152 2.24 -11.56 0.67
CA GLN A 152 2.09 -12.81 1.43
C GLN A 152 3.26 -13.77 1.19
N ARG A 153 3.72 -13.92 -0.05
CA ARG A 153 4.88 -14.75 -0.39
C ARG A 153 6.16 -14.25 0.25
N GLN A 154 6.42 -12.94 0.18
CA GLN A 154 7.62 -12.37 0.78
C GLN A 154 7.62 -12.44 2.31
N THR A 155 6.46 -12.41 2.95
CA THR A 155 6.35 -12.60 4.41
C THR A 155 6.49 -14.08 4.81
N ALA A 156 6.07 -15.02 3.97
CA ALA A 156 6.22 -16.45 4.21
C ALA A 156 7.67 -16.93 4.08
N ASP A 157 8.46 -16.31 3.18
CA ASP A 157 9.90 -16.60 2.99
C ASP A 157 10.79 -15.92 4.07
N GLN A 158 10.23 -15.09 4.93
CA GLN A 158 10.99 -14.53 6.05
C GLN A 158 11.03 -15.54 7.21
N PRO A 159 12.23 -15.91 7.71
CA PRO A 159 12.30 -16.67 8.95
C PRO A 159 11.63 -15.87 10.07
N PRO A 160 10.96 -16.56 11.02
CA PRO A 160 10.29 -15.86 12.12
C PRO A 160 11.29 -14.93 12.82
N ALA A 161 10.85 -13.70 13.08
CA ALA A 161 11.68 -12.75 13.80
C ALA A 161 12.22 -13.39 15.08
N PRO A 162 13.51 -13.22 15.42
CA PRO A 162 14.05 -13.78 16.66
C PRO A 162 13.19 -13.28 17.82
N VAL A 163 12.58 -14.21 18.54
CA VAL A 163 11.82 -13.92 19.73
C VAL A 163 12.77 -13.14 20.66
N ALA A 164 12.42 -11.89 20.96
CA ALA A 164 13.20 -11.09 21.88
C ALA A 164 13.33 -11.89 23.19
N GLN A 165 14.52 -12.40 23.48
CA GLN A 165 14.79 -13.02 24.75
C GLN A 165 14.57 -11.95 25.83
N PRO A 166 13.78 -12.23 26.87
CA PRO A 166 13.66 -11.30 27.98
C PRO A 166 15.05 -11.04 28.53
N ALA A 167 15.38 -9.76 28.70
CA ALA A 167 16.64 -9.35 29.27
C ALA A 167 16.91 -10.14 30.55
N PRO A 168 18.14 -10.66 30.79
CA PRO A 168 18.46 -11.33 32.02
C PRO A 168 18.15 -10.39 33.19
N LEU A 169 17.26 -10.83 34.10
CA LEU A 169 17.03 -10.12 35.35
C LEU A 169 18.38 -10.03 36.07
N GLU A 170 18.93 -8.84 36.14
CA GLU A 170 20.10 -8.54 36.98
C GLU A 170 19.74 -8.99 38.41
N ARG A 171 20.31 -10.13 38.80
CA ARG A 171 20.34 -10.50 40.21
C ARG A 171 21.17 -9.45 40.92
N GLU A 172 20.50 -8.50 41.56
CA GLU A 172 21.12 -7.62 42.52
C GLU A 172 21.95 -8.49 43.51
N ARG A 173 23.26 -8.35 43.39
CA ARG A 173 24.20 -8.87 44.37
C ARG A 173 24.00 -8.06 45.67
N MET A 174 23.17 -8.58 46.55
CA MET A 174 23.20 -8.17 47.92
C MET A 174 24.47 -8.75 48.57
N ALA A 175 25.60 -8.09 48.34
CA ALA A 175 26.80 -8.27 49.15
C ALA A 175 26.77 -7.25 50.30
N GLY A 176 26.21 -7.65 51.42
CA GLY A 176 26.32 -6.87 52.64
C GLY A 176 27.77 -6.82 53.16
N PRO A 177 28.23 -5.72 53.80
CA PRO A 177 29.59 -5.59 54.27
C PRO A 177 29.84 -6.51 55.49
N ALA A 178 30.87 -7.35 55.40
CA ALA A 178 31.37 -8.15 56.53
C ALA A 178 31.92 -7.21 57.64
N LYS A 179 31.26 -7.21 58.78
CA LYS A 179 31.78 -6.58 60.01
C LYS A 179 32.97 -7.36 60.53
N THR A 180 34.16 -6.82 60.35
CA THR A 180 35.37 -7.28 61.06
C THR A 180 35.29 -6.88 62.52
N MET A 181 35.12 -7.84 63.40
CA MET A 181 35.20 -7.69 64.87
C MET A 181 36.67 -7.71 65.27
N LYS A 182 37.20 -6.54 65.75
CA LYS A 182 38.54 -6.42 66.27
C LYS A 182 38.54 -6.83 67.73
N VAL A 183 39.19 -7.95 68.09
CA VAL A 183 39.42 -8.35 69.46
C VAL A 183 40.64 -7.63 69.97
N ALA A 184 40.46 -6.85 71.05
CA ALA A 184 41.58 -6.24 71.79
C ALA A 184 42.03 -7.15 72.91
N LYS A 185 43.34 -7.17 73.08
CA LYS A 185 44.00 -7.76 74.23
C LYS A 185 44.51 -6.62 75.07
#